data_12e20d2be506ebe967195b499732f371
#
_entry.id   12e20d2be506ebe967195b499732f371
#
_cell.length_a   1.000
_cell.length_b   1.000
_cell.length_c   1.000
_cell.angle_alpha   90.00
_cell.angle_beta   90.00
_cell.angle_gamma   90.00
#
_symmetry.space_group_name_H-M   'P 1'
#
loop_
_entity.id
_entity.type
_entity.pdbx_description
1 polymer ?
#
loop_
_entity_poly.entity_id
_entity_poly.type
_entity_poly.pdbx_seq_one_letter_code
_entity_poly.pdbx_strand_id
1 'polypeptide(L)'
;MKTKKKRIAQEIQSRILTIVIAIFMVVAVVVAVMVGNVSLSAQKNDLEMQSKAASYQLEIFFQEYMTIVEQMALDKDVRTLLTETKAGDKITESADYQTVFHEMEKIAAADSDNIQAVWLGDIDANVATQSDGFTSDSSFEITERTWYRAVETNSTILTSAYVEASTGNLILSAATPVYDENGKNIIGVAGADIALEHIDELLSAYKIGNNGFVILVTSDGTIIYHPNSDNQLKNLSELNVSDSVMKAIQSQNGTSVKYKADGSSKYGYVGRIGTTDYYTLSCMPSSEYLASLIQCIIIVLLLVIVGAVIIIMAIRRLAGNITKPIVALNEVAQELAEGNLDVSLDVSSENEIGELADSIQKTVDRLKEYINYIDEIAYVLNRLSDGKLKFTLKYDYAGDFAKVKDGMMHISESLQGMIENIINSSAQVSAGADDLSRAAQNIAEGASTQAASVEELVATSVSVSEQVKENTDDALKSADETARVTKMMQDSRTQMDQMTEAMNKITETSNEVVSIIKTIEDIADQTNLLALNASIAVSYTHLRAHETSAHL
;
A
#
# COMPACT_ATOMS: atom_id res chain seq x y z
N MET A 1 42.45 15.27 -53.86
CA MET A 1 42.69 14.46 -52.66
C MET A 1 42.18 15.09 -51.34
N LYS A 2 42.11 16.41 -51.22
CA LYS A 2 41.65 17.14 -50.00
C LYS A 2 40.21 16.85 -49.55
N THR A 3 39.28 16.52 -50.44
CA THR A 3 37.87 16.27 -50.13
C THR A 3 37.60 14.90 -49.53
N LYS A 4 38.42 13.90 -49.71
CA LYS A 4 38.22 12.54 -49.22
C LYS A 4 38.63 12.35 -47.75
N LYS A 5 39.67 13.08 -47.29
CA LYS A 5 40.16 12.99 -45.90
C LYS A 5 39.23 13.71 -44.90
N LYS A 6 38.63 14.84 -45.32
CA LYS A 6 37.60 15.52 -44.48
C LYS A 6 36.35 14.65 -44.29
N ARG A 7 35.98 13.83 -45.28
CA ARG A 7 34.85 12.89 -45.21
C ARG A 7 35.08 11.76 -44.21
N ILE A 8 36.27 11.20 -44.12
CA ILE A 8 36.55 10.06 -43.25
C ILE A 8 36.42 10.45 -41.75
N ALA A 9 37.00 11.58 -41.37
CA ALA A 9 36.91 12.05 -39.99
C ALA A 9 35.45 12.40 -39.60
N GLN A 10 34.71 13.05 -40.49
CA GLN A 10 33.31 13.36 -40.29
C GLN A 10 32.42 12.09 -40.29
N GLU A 11 32.77 11.11 -41.11
CA GLU A 11 32.07 9.84 -41.20
C GLU A 11 32.29 8.99 -39.93
N ILE A 12 33.52 8.94 -39.42
CA ILE A 12 33.86 8.27 -38.16
C ILE A 12 33.13 8.94 -36.98
N GLN A 13 33.16 10.29 -36.91
CA GLN A 13 32.47 11.04 -35.89
C GLN A 13 30.95 10.79 -35.92
N SER A 14 30.34 10.84 -37.13
CA SER A 14 28.93 10.60 -37.29
C SER A 14 28.54 9.16 -36.92
N ARG A 15 29.36 8.16 -37.29
CA ARG A 15 29.14 6.76 -36.94
C ARG A 15 29.25 6.52 -35.43
N ILE A 16 30.28 7.05 -34.79
CA ILE A 16 30.45 6.94 -33.33
C ILE A 16 29.28 7.62 -32.63
N LEU A 17 28.92 8.83 -33.05
CA LEU A 17 27.77 9.55 -32.47
C LEU A 17 26.45 8.76 -32.64
N THR A 18 26.25 8.20 -33.84
CA THR A 18 25.03 7.39 -34.11
C THR A 18 24.99 6.14 -33.23
N ILE A 19 26.10 5.43 -33.07
CA ILE A 19 26.19 4.23 -32.24
C ILE A 19 25.96 4.59 -30.77
N VAL A 20 26.60 5.65 -30.29
CA VAL A 20 26.46 6.08 -28.89
C VAL A 20 25.02 6.54 -28.59
N ILE A 21 24.40 7.33 -29.49
CA ILE A 21 23.01 7.74 -29.34
C ILE A 21 22.08 6.52 -29.38
N ALA A 22 22.34 5.55 -30.27
CA ALA A 22 21.55 4.33 -30.35
C ALA A 22 21.63 3.51 -29.04
N ILE A 23 22.84 3.35 -28.49
CA ILE A 23 23.04 2.67 -27.20
C ILE A 23 22.31 3.41 -26.08
N PHE A 24 22.46 4.74 -26.03
CA PHE A 24 21.77 5.56 -25.03
C PHE A 24 20.23 5.46 -25.13
N MET A 25 19.71 5.46 -26.36
CA MET A 25 18.28 5.25 -26.58
C MET A 25 17.82 3.87 -26.08
N VAL A 26 18.57 2.82 -26.41
CA VAL A 26 18.22 1.47 -25.92
C VAL A 26 18.25 1.40 -24.40
N VAL A 27 19.30 1.91 -23.76
CA VAL A 27 19.41 1.96 -22.30
C VAL A 27 18.27 2.78 -21.70
N ALA A 28 17.94 3.93 -22.28
CA ALA A 28 16.85 4.78 -21.84
C ALA A 28 15.49 4.06 -21.89
N VAL A 29 15.23 3.36 -23.00
CA VAL A 29 13.99 2.56 -23.13
C VAL A 29 13.93 1.45 -22.10
N VAL A 30 15.02 0.70 -21.91
CA VAL A 30 15.08 -0.37 -20.91
C VAL A 30 14.84 0.19 -19.50
N VAL A 31 15.53 1.27 -19.13
CA VAL A 31 15.36 1.92 -17.83
C VAL A 31 13.95 2.46 -17.67
N ALA A 32 13.40 3.14 -18.68
CA ALA A 32 12.04 3.66 -18.65
C ALA A 32 10.99 2.54 -18.45
N VAL A 33 11.17 1.42 -19.13
CA VAL A 33 10.28 0.25 -18.98
C VAL A 33 10.42 -0.36 -17.59
N MET A 34 11.65 -0.55 -17.10
CA MET A 34 11.87 -1.12 -15.75
C MET A 34 11.31 -0.21 -14.67
N VAL A 35 11.65 1.07 -14.69
CA VAL A 35 11.15 2.06 -13.71
C VAL A 35 9.65 2.23 -13.84
N GLY A 36 9.13 2.22 -15.06
CA GLY A 36 7.70 2.27 -15.33
C GLY A 36 6.94 1.11 -14.70
N ASN A 37 7.43 -0.12 -14.90
CA ASN A 37 6.81 -1.31 -14.31
C ASN A 37 6.85 -1.29 -12.78
N VAL A 38 7.98 -0.90 -12.20
CA VAL A 38 8.14 -0.79 -10.74
C VAL A 38 7.20 0.29 -10.19
N SER A 39 7.16 1.46 -10.83
CA SER A 39 6.31 2.57 -10.42
C SER A 39 4.81 2.21 -10.51
N LEU A 40 4.38 1.58 -11.61
CA LEU A 40 3.00 1.14 -11.75
C LEU A 40 2.62 0.05 -10.74
N SER A 41 3.52 -0.89 -10.48
CA SER A 41 3.28 -1.92 -9.47
C SER A 41 3.19 -1.32 -8.06
N ALA A 42 4.06 -0.38 -7.74
CA ALA A 42 4.02 0.33 -6.46
C ALA A 42 2.71 1.11 -6.29
N GLN A 43 2.30 1.87 -7.31
CA GLN A 43 1.05 2.62 -7.30
C GLN A 43 -0.18 1.70 -7.18
N LYS A 44 -0.16 0.57 -7.89
CA LYS A 44 -1.23 -0.43 -7.78
C LYS A 44 -1.32 -0.99 -6.37
N ASN A 45 -0.20 -1.37 -5.78
CA ASN A 45 -0.16 -1.94 -4.43
C ASN A 45 -0.59 -0.90 -3.39
N ASP A 46 -0.17 0.35 -3.53
CA ASP A 46 -0.55 1.44 -2.63
C ASP A 46 -2.06 1.71 -2.71
N LEU A 47 -2.60 1.85 -3.92
CA LEU A 47 -4.04 1.98 -4.14
C LEU A 47 -4.82 0.80 -3.53
N GLU A 48 -4.35 -0.42 -3.73
CA GLU A 48 -4.98 -1.62 -3.20
C GLU A 48 -4.94 -1.64 -1.67
N MET A 49 -3.79 -1.30 -1.06
CA MET A 49 -3.65 -1.26 0.41
C MET A 49 -4.56 -0.20 1.04
N GLN A 50 -4.57 1.01 0.49
CA GLN A 50 -5.44 2.09 0.98
C GLN A 50 -6.91 1.72 0.85
N SER A 51 -7.29 1.12 -0.28
CA SER A 51 -8.66 0.68 -0.53
C SER A 51 -9.10 -0.47 0.39
N LYS A 52 -8.22 -1.44 0.61
CA LYS A 52 -8.49 -2.54 1.56
C LYS A 52 -8.60 -2.03 2.99
N ALA A 53 -7.78 -1.05 3.38
CA ALA A 53 -7.88 -0.44 4.71
C ALA A 53 -9.26 0.22 4.91
N ALA A 54 -9.75 0.97 3.91
CA ALA A 54 -11.09 1.56 3.96
C ALA A 54 -12.20 0.48 4.04
N SER A 55 -12.10 -0.58 3.22
CA SER A 55 -13.05 -1.69 3.27
C SER A 55 -13.07 -2.38 4.63
N TYR A 56 -11.90 -2.63 5.20
CA TYR A 56 -11.77 -3.30 6.50
C TYR A 56 -12.32 -2.45 7.66
N GLN A 57 -12.13 -1.13 7.60
CA GLN A 57 -12.71 -0.24 8.60
C GLN A 57 -14.24 -0.21 8.53
N LEU A 58 -14.79 -0.20 7.33
CA LEU A 58 -16.24 -0.34 7.16
C LEU A 58 -16.75 -1.70 7.61
N GLU A 59 -16.00 -2.77 7.37
CA GLU A 59 -16.35 -4.10 7.87
C GLU A 59 -16.43 -4.13 9.38
N ILE A 60 -15.42 -3.56 10.08
CA ILE A 60 -15.44 -3.45 11.55
C ILE A 60 -16.65 -2.62 11.99
N PHE A 61 -16.86 -1.48 11.37
CA PHE A 61 -17.95 -0.58 11.66
C PHE A 61 -19.32 -1.29 11.54
N PHE A 62 -19.58 -1.94 10.42
CA PHE A 62 -20.84 -2.65 10.22
C PHE A 62 -20.99 -3.88 11.11
N GLN A 63 -19.89 -4.59 11.36
CA GLN A 63 -19.90 -5.77 12.21
C GLN A 63 -20.28 -5.43 13.67
N GLU A 64 -19.93 -4.25 14.14
CA GLU A 64 -20.30 -3.76 15.45
C GLU A 64 -21.84 -3.71 15.59
N TYR A 65 -22.52 -3.03 14.65
CA TYR A 65 -23.98 -2.92 14.68
C TYR A 65 -24.69 -4.24 14.38
N MET A 66 -24.17 -5.05 13.49
CA MET A 66 -24.68 -6.40 13.26
C MET A 66 -24.63 -7.22 14.57
N THR A 67 -23.54 -7.10 15.32
CA THR A 67 -23.38 -7.78 16.60
C THR A 67 -24.36 -7.25 17.65
N ILE A 68 -24.57 -5.94 17.70
CA ILE A 68 -25.54 -5.33 18.62
C ILE A 68 -26.94 -5.89 18.37
N VAL A 69 -27.40 -5.90 17.12
CA VAL A 69 -28.74 -6.41 16.81
C VAL A 69 -28.86 -7.92 17.03
N GLU A 70 -27.80 -8.68 16.80
CA GLU A 70 -27.74 -10.11 17.12
C GLU A 70 -27.86 -10.37 18.61
N GLN A 71 -27.17 -9.59 19.44
CA GLN A 71 -27.30 -9.68 20.91
C GLN A 71 -28.71 -9.33 21.35
N MET A 72 -29.28 -8.26 20.80
CA MET A 72 -30.65 -7.84 21.08
C MET A 72 -31.65 -8.93 20.67
N ALA A 73 -31.49 -9.60 19.54
CA ALA A 73 -32.35 -10.70 19.11
C ALA A 73 -32.27 -11.93 20.03
N LEU A 74 -31.18 -12.08 20.78
CA LEU A 74 -31.00 -13.15 21.75
C LEU A 74 -31.58 -12.79 23.13
N ASP A 75 -31.87 -11.51 23.35
CA ASP A 75 -32.40 -11.06 24.64
C ASP A 75 -33.73 -11.72 24.96
N LYS A 76 -33.88 -12.13 26.23
CA LYS A 76 -35.07 -12.84 26.67
C LYS A 76 -36.29 -11.95 26.68
N ASP A 77 -36.15 -10.72 27.15
CA ASP A 77 -37.28 -9.80 27.32
C ASP A 77 -37.79 -9.37 25.95
N VAL A 78 -36.86 -9.19 24.95
CA VAL A 78 -37.22 -8.98 23.54
C VAL A 78 -38.04 -10.15 22.98
N ARG A 79 -37.59 -11.39 23.22
CA ARG A 79 -38.29 -12.58 22.73
C ARG A 79 -39.65 -12.75 23.43
N THR A 80 -39.74 -12.47 24.72
CA THR A 80 -40.99 -12.53 25.48
C THR A 80 -41.95 -11.49 24.93
N LEU A 81 -41.49 -10.24 24.76
CA LEU A 81 -42.31 -9.16 24.20
C LEU A 81 -42.91 -9.54 22.86
N LEU A 82 -42.07 -10.00 21.90
CA LEU A 82 -42.53 -10.39 20.57
C LEU A 82 -43.37 -11.68 20.56
N THR A 83 -43.20 -12.57 21.52
CA THR A 83 -44.00 -13.79 21.61
C THR A 83 -45.40 -13.50 22.19
N GLU A 84 -45.49 -12.60 23.14
CA GLU A 84 -46.74 -12.26 23.83
C GLU A 84 -47.64 -11.31 23.05
N THR A 85 -47.04 -10.40 22.25
CA THR A 85 -47.77 -9.47 21.40
C THR A 85 -48.40 -10.22 20.21
N LYS A 86 -49.73 -10.10 20.06
CA LYS A 86 -50.47 -10.78 19.00
C LYS A 86 -51.11 -9.79 18.05
N ALA A 87 -51.56 -10.31 16.91
CA ALA A 87 -52.27 -9.52 15.92
C ALA A 87 -53.42 -8.71 16.53
N GLY A 88 -53.33 -7.39 16.41
CA GLY A 88 -54.29 -6.44 16.95
C GLY A 88 -53.96 -5.92 18.36
N ASP A 89 -52.95 -6.45 19.03
CA ASP A 89 -52.46 -5.92 20.28
C ASP A 89 -51.62 -4.67 20.05
N LYS A 90 -51.59 -3.80 21.03
CA LYS A 90 -50.61 -2.69 21.04
C LYS A 90 -49.39 -3.13 21.81
N ILE A 91 -48.28 -3.26 21.13
CA ILE A 91 -46.98 -3.65 21.70
C ILE A 91 -46.61 -2.82 22.93
N THR A 92 -47.03 -1.55 22.97
CA THR A 92 -46.77 -0.60 24.07
C THR A 92 -47.57 -0.91 25.35
N GLU A 93 -48.60 -1.77 25.28
CA GLU A 93 -49.41 -2.20 26.42
C GLU A 93 -48.89 -3.51 27.03
N SER A 94 -47.90 -4.17 26.43
CA SER A 94 -47.25 -5.36 27.02
C SER A 94 -46.48 -5.01 28.28
N ALA A 95 -46.46 -5.96 29.21
CA ALA A 95 -45.79 -5.80 30.50
C ALA A 95 -44.27 -5.59 30.34
N ASP A 96 -43.66 -6.25 29.35
CA ASP A 96 -42.21 -6.21 29.12
C ASP A 96 -41.80 -5.04 28.24
N TYR A 97 -42.75 -4.32 27.62
CA TYR A 97 -42.45 -3.23 26.69
C TYR A 97 -41.52 -2.17 27.29
N GLN A 98 -41.80 -1.69 28.51
CA GLN A 98 -41.01 -0.64 29.14
C GLN A 98 -39.58 -1.09 29.42
N THR A 99 -39.36 -2.34 29.73
CA THR A 99 -38.04 -2.92 29.96
C THR A 99 -37.26 -2.95 28.65
N VAL A 100 -37.85 -3.48 27.60
CA VAL A 100 -37.25 -3.57 26.27
C VAL A 100 -37.00 -2.18 25.65
N PHE A 101 -37.99 -1.30 25.77
CA PHE A 101 -37.87 0.08 25.30
C PHE A 101 -36.69 0.80 25.95
N HIS A 102 -36.56 0.69 27.28
CA HIS A 102 -35.46 1.29 28.01
C HIS A 102 -34.09 0.70 27.64
N GLU A 103 -34.01 -0.59 27.33
CA GLU A 103 -32.79 -1.20 26.82
C GLU A 103 -32.45 -0.69 25.39
N MET A 104 -33.46 -0.55 24.52
CA MET A 104 -33.27 0.04 23.19
C MET A 104 -32.77 1.51 23.28
N GLU A 105 -33.35 2.31 24.20
CA GLU A 105 -32.90 3.67 24.49
C GLU A 105 -31.42 3.70 24.92
N LYS A 106 -31.03 2.80 25.83
CA LYS A 106 -29.63 2.71 26.28
C LYS A 106 -28.66 2.34 25.15
N ILE A 107 -29.07 1.37 24.32
CA ILE A 107 -28.25 0.98 23.15
C ILE A 107 -28.10 2.16 22.19
N ALA A 108 -29.20 2.84 21.87
CA ALA A 108 -29.15 4.02 21.00
C ALA A 108 -28.33 5.17 21.62
N ALA A 109 -28.47 5.40 22.93
CA ALA A 109 -27.72 6.44 23.64
C ALA A 109 -26.23 6.12 23.82
N ALA A 110 -25.85 4.85 23.79
CA ALA A 110 -24.46 4.42 23.93
C ALA A 110 -23.59 4.89 22.73
N ASP A 111 -24.20 5.03 21.57
CA ASP A 111 -23.53 5.51 20.35
C ASP A 111 -24.50 6.40 19.53
N SER A 112 -24.95 7.48 20.16
CA SER A 112 -25.94 8.40 19.58
C SER A 112 -25.45 9.14 18.32
N ASP A 113 -24.16 9.13 18.06
CA ASP A 113 -23.59 9.74 16.87
C ASP A 113 -23.82 8.86 15.64
N ASN A 114 -23.83 7.55 15.81
CA ASN A 114 -23.95 6.57 14.72
C ASN A 114 -25.33 5.92 14.67
N ILE A 115 -25.91 5.60 15.83
CA ILE A 115 -27.20 4.94 15.92
C ILE A 115 -28.30 6.01 15.96
N GLN A 116 -29.08 6.08 14.91
CA GLN A 116 -30.24 6.96 14.86
C GLN A 116 -31.41 6.41 15.66
N ALA A 117 -31.67 5.12 15.54
CA ALA A 117 -32.68 4.41 16.30
C ALA A 117 -32.32 2.94 16.44
N VAL A 118 -32.76 2.33 17.53
CA VAL A 118 -32.82 0.89 17.71
C VAL A 118 -34.31 0.49 17.71
N TRP A 119 -34.64 -0.59 17.02
CA TRP A 119 -36.02 -0.93 16.80
C TRP A 119 -36.28 -2.43 16.78
N LEU A 120 -37.54 -2.77 17.03
CA LEU A 120 -38.08 -4.11 16.90
C LEU A 120 -39.26 -4.11 15.96
N GLY A 121 -39.32 -5.11 15.09
CA GLY A 121 -40.51 -5.41 14.29
C GLY A 121 -41.12 -6.74 14.73
N ASP A 122 -42.37 -6.72 15.09
CA ASP A 122 -43.15 -7.90 15.44
C ASP A 122 -43.92 -8.40 14.23
N ILE A 123 -43.62 -9.62 13.81
CA ILE A 123 -44.23 -10.20 12.60
C ILE A 123 -45.69 -10.56 12.81
N ASP A 124 -46.01 -11.09 13.97
CA ASP A 124 -47.36 -11.55 14.32
C ASP A 124 -48.31 -10.35 14.47
N ALA A 125 -47.87 -9.31 15.15
CA ALA A 125 -48.63 -8.10 15.37
C ALA A 125 -48.62 -7.11 14.21
N ASN A 126 -47.70 -7.29 13.23
CA ASN A 126 -47.42 -6.36 12.13
C ASN A 126 -47.15 -4.93 12.62
N VAL A 127 -46.29 -4.80 13.64
CA VAL A 127 -45.98 -3.53 14.29
C VAL A 127 -44.47 -3.39 14.47
N ALA A 128 -43.97 -2.18 14.33
CA ALA A 128 -42.59 -1.82 14.67
C ALA A 128 -42.58 -0.77 15.78
N THR A 129 -41.62 -0.89 16.69
CA THR A 129 -41.36 0.10 17.76
C THR A 129 -39.89 0.47 17.78
N GLN A 130 -39.61 1.74 18.08
CA GLN A 130 -38.25 2.31 18.05
C GLN A 130 -37.89 2.94 19.39
N SER A 131 -36.59 3.08 19.61
CA SER A 131 -36.01 3.69 20.82
C SER A 131 -36.33 5.19 20.99
N ASP A 132 -36.77 5.86 19.95
CA ASP A 132 -37.21 7.27 19.97
C ASP A 132 -38.69 7.43 20.41
N GLY A 133 -39.35 6.32 20.66
CA GLY A 133 -40.77 6.27 21.03
C GLY A 133 -41.73 6.14 19.86
N PHE A 134 -41.19 6.09 18.61
CA PHE A 134 -42.04 5.79 17.47
C PHE A 134 -42.61 4.38 17.56
N THR A 135 -43.90 4.26 17.26
CA THR A 135 -44.57 2.97 17.08
C THR A 135 -45.43 3.08 15.82
N SER A 136 -45.28 2.12 14.96
CA SER A 136 -46.02 2.10 13.69
C SER A 136 -47.52 1.99 13.88
N ASP A 137 -48.26 2.54 12.97
CA ASP A 137 -49.73 2.42 12.93
C ASP A 137 -50.20 1.23 12.09
N SER A 138 -51.49 1.05 11.98
CA SER A 138 -52.12 -0.07 11.27
C SER A 138 -51.93 -0.08 9.77
N SER A 139 -51.35 0.99 9.17
CA SER A 139 -51.01 1.06 7.75
C SER A 139 -49.59 0.57 7.47
N PHE A 140 -48.84 0.24 8.51
CA PHE A 140 -47.49 -0.22 8.39
C PHE A 140 -47.46 -1.69 7.94
N GLU A 141 -46.81 -1.96 6.83
CA GLU A 141 -46.63 -3.34 6.33
C GLU A 141 -45.19 -3.76 6.55
N ILE A 142 -45.01 -4.65 7.53
CA ILE A 142 -43.68 -5.12 7.93
C ILE A 142 -42.97 -5.87 6.79
N THR A 143 -43.71 -6.60 5.98
CA THR A 143 -43.23 -7.42 4.87
C THR A 143 -42.74 -6.59 3.68
N GLU A 144 -43.14 -5.32 3.59
CA GLU A 144 -42.71 -4.41 2.53
C GLU A 144 -41.44 -3.63 2.89
N ARG A 145 -40.91 -3.83 4.11
CA ARG A 145 -39.74 -3.12 4.59
C ARG A 145 -38.44 -3.76 4.08
N THR A 146 -37.48 -2.92 3.76
CA THR A 146 -36.17 -3.36 3.24
C THR A 146 -35.46 -4.32 4.20
N TRP A 147 -35.63 -4.12 5.48
CA TRP A 147 -35.05 -4.96 6.52
C TRP A 147 -35.79 -6.31 6.74
N TYR A 148 -37.00 -6.49 6.18
CA TYR A 148 -37.71 -7.78 6.20
C TYR A 148 -36.92 -8.87 5.44
N ARG A 149 -36.02 -8.46 4.57
CA ARG A 149 -35.08 -9.38 3.91
C ARG A 149 -34.25 -10.21 4.93
N ALA A 150 -34.05 -9.74 6.17
CA ALA A 150 -33.42 -10.54 7.23
C ALA A 150 -34.22 -11.82 7.53
N VAL A 151 -35.55 -11.73 7.49
CA VAL A 151 -36.45 -12.87 7.64
C VAL A 151 -36.35 -13.81 6.44
N GLU A 152 -36.42 -13.26 5.23
CA GLU A 152 -36.36 -14.03 3.97
C GLU A 152 -35.04 -14.78 3.81
N THR A 153 -33.93 -14.15 4.16
CA THR A 153 -32.59 -14.74 4.07
C THR A 153 -32.21 -15.55 5.30
N ASN A 154 -33.02 -15.45 6.35
CA ASN A 154 -32.78 -16.10 7.63
C ASN A 154 -31.38 -15.81 8.20
N SER A 155 -30.97 -14.55 8.11
CA SER A 155 -29.61 -14.11 8.47
C SER A 155 -29.60 -12.63 8.89
N THR A 156 -28.60 -12.25 9.67
CA THR A 156 -28.30 -10.84 9.92
C THR A 156 -27.87 -10.18 8.62
N ILE A 157 -28.44 -9.05 8.30
CA ILE A 157 -28.17 -8.28 7.08
C ILE A 157 -27.90 -6.81 7.39
N LEU A 158 -27.26 -6.16 6.42
CA LEU A 158 -27.35 -4.71 6.28
C LEU A 158 -28.30 -4.42 5.12
N THR A 159 -29.26 -3.54 5.33
CA THR A 159 -30.20 -3.13 4.27
C THR A 159 -29.52 -2.25 3.22
N SER A 160 -30.10 -2.11 2.04
CA SER A 160 -29.80 -0.96 1.20
C SER A 160 -30.20 0.33 1.93
N ALA A 161 -29.54 1.46 1.60
CA ALA A 161 -29.94 2.74 2.16
C ALA A 161 -31.38 3.09 1.75
N TYR A 162 -32.15 3.59 2.69
CA TYR A 162 -33.53 4.01 2.46
C TYR A 162 -33.87 5.22 3.35
N VAL A 163 -34.98 5.86 3.01
CA VAL A 163 -35.50 6.98 3.82
C VAL A 163 -36.29 6.42 4.99
N GLU A 164 -35.86 6.73 6.19
CA GLU A 164 -36.54 6.32 7.41
C GLU A 164 -37.93 6.93 7.51
N ALA A 165 -38.91 6.12 7.95
CA ALA A 165 -40.31 6.53 7.98
C ALA A 165 -40.62 7.57 9.07
N SER A 166 -39.86 7.58 10.19
CA SER A 166 -40.09 8.47 11.33
C SER A 166 -39.44 9.85 11.15
N THR A 167 -38.20 9.90 10.71
CA THR A 167 -37.39 11.13 10.65
C THR A 167 -37.26 11.71 9.25
N GLY A 168 -37.43 10.88 8.22
CA GLY A 168 -37.16 11.25 6.82
C GLY A 168 -35.66 11.28 6.46
N ASN A 169 -34.79 10.84 7.35
CA ASN A 169 -33.35 10.77 7.14
C ASN A 169 -32.99 9.55 6.28
N LEU A 170 -31.88 9.67 5.59
CA LEU A 170 -31.29 8.56 4.85
C LEU A 170 -30.46 7.70 5.79
N ILE A 171 -30.86 6.45 5.94
CA ILE A 171 -30.23 5.48 6.83
C ILE A 171 -29.94 4.18 6.11
N LEU A 172 -29.14 3.34 6.73
CA LEU A 172 -29.10 1.91 6.50
C LEU A 172 -29.32 1.19 7.83
N SER A 173 -29.89 0.01 7.80
CA SER A 173 -30.16 -0.73 9.03
C SER A 173 -29.38 -2.03 9.08
N ALA A 174 -28.78 -2.31 10.23
CA ALA A 174 -28.45 -3.67 10.59
C ALA A 174 -29.74 -4.33 11.09
N ALA A 175 -30.08 -5.49 10.57
CA ALA A 175 -31.31 -6.20 10.94
C ALA A 175 -31.04 -7.70 11.06
N THR A 176 -31.63 -8.31 12.07
CA THR A 176 -31.49 -9.74 12.35
C THR A 176 -32.84 -10.35 12.73
N PRO A 177 -33.14 -11.59 12.30
CA PRO A 177 -34.37 -12.26 12.71
C PRO A 177 -34.31 -12.62 14.17
N VAL A 178 -35.42 -12.40 14.88
CA VAL A 178 -35.64 -12.85 16.27
C VAL A 178 -36.39 -14.16 16.25
N TYR A 179 -35.85 -15.16 16.91
CA TYR A 179 -36.45 -16.49 17.00
C TYR A 179 -37.21 -16.67 18.32
N ASP A 180 -38.21 -17.53 18.27
CA ASP A 180 -38.91 -18.01 19.47
C ASP A 180 -37.93 -18.71 20.45
N GLU A 181 -38.37 -18.98 21.67
CA GLU A 181 -37.55 -19.65 22.68
C GLU A 181 -37.01 -21.01 22.23
N ASN A 182 -37.68 -21.66 21.30
CA ASN A 182 -37.27 -22.95 20.75
C ASN A 182 -36.27 -22.83 19.56
N GLY A 183 -36.02 -21.61 19.09
CA GLY A 183 -35.15 -21.34 17.95
C GLY A 183 -35.67 -21.86 16.62
N LYS A 184 -36.99 -22.07 16.48
CA LYS A 184 -37.60 -22.68 15.29
C LYS A 184 -38.32 -21.69 14.39
N ASN A 185 -39.03 -20.76 14.99
CA ASN A 185 -39.85 -19.83 14.25
C ASN A 185 -39.29 -18.41 14.41
N ILE A 186 -39.27 -17.65 13.33
CA ILE A 186 -38.98 -16.23 13.42
C ILE A 186 -40.25 -15.53 13.87
N ILE A 187 -40.14 -14.79 14.94
CA ILE A 187 -41.25 -14.06 15.57
C ILE A 187 -41.17 -12.56 15.32
N GLY A 188 -39.98 -12.07 14.96
CA GLY A 188 -39.73 -10.65 14.71
C GLY A 188 -38.38 -10.37 14.08
N VAL A 189 -38.07 -9.11 14.04
CA VAL A 189 -36.78 -8.59 13.56
C VAL A 189 -36.30 -7.58 14.60
N ALA A 190 -35.04 -7.69 14.98
CA ALA A 190 -34.34 -6.67 15.74
C ALA A 190 -33.44 -5.87 14.79
N GLY A 191 -33.41 -4.56 14.94
CA GLY A 191 -32.60 -3.72 14.07
C GLY A 191 -32.08 -2.47 14.74
N ALA A 192 -31.07 -1.91 14.08
CA ALA A 192 -30.48 -0.63 14.44
C ALA A 192 -30.26 0.19 13.17
N ASP A 193 -30.75 1.40 13.18
CA ASP A 193 -30.62 2.35 12.08
C ASP A 193 -29.34 3.14 12.24
N ILE A 194 -28.50 3.05 11.22
CA ILE A 194 -27.18 3.65 11.18
C ILE A 194 -27.28 4.92 10.31
N ALA A 195 -26.87 6.05 10.89
CA ALA A 195 -26.83 7.31 10.19
C ALA A 195 -25.76 7.30 9.10
N LEU A 196 -26.16 7.61 7.87
CA LEU A 196 -25.21 7.68 6.74
C LEU A 196 -24.21 8.83 6.85
N GLU A 197 -24.53 9.84 7.64
CA GLU A 197 -23.70 11.02 7.84
C GLU A 197 -22.34 10.66 8.47
N HIS A 198 -22.31 9.64 9.32
CA HIS A 198 -21.07 9.18 9.95
C HIS A 198 -20.22 8.28 9.02
N ILE A 199 -20.85 7.57 8.11
CA ILE A 199 -20.14 6.88 7.02
C ILE A 199 -19.40 7.90 6.15
N ASP A 200 -19.98 9.11 5.99
CA ASP A 200 -19.32 10.23 5.32
C ASP A 200 -18.03 10.64 6.05
N GLU A 201 -18.08 10.85 7.36
CA GLU A 201 -16.89 11.16 8.15
C GLU A 201 -15.83 10.07 8.07
N LEU A 202 -16.24 8.82 8.21
CA LEU A 202 -15.35 7.67 8.17
C LEU A 202 -14.69 7.52 6.79
N LEU A 203 -15.44 7.63 5.70
CA LEU A 203 -14.88 7.49 4.35
C LEU A 203 -14.16 8.73 3.86
N SER A 204 -14.56 9.93 4.26
CA SER A 204 -13.87 11.17 3.91
C SER A 204 -12.46 11.27 4.50
N ALA A 205 -12.21 10.55 5.61
CA ALA A 205 -10.88 10.42 6.20
C ALA A 205 -9.93 9.59 5.31
N TYR A 206 -10.47 8.69 4.47
CA TYR A 206 -9.69 7.87 3.56
C TYR A 206 -9.44 8.58 2.23
N LYS A 207 -8.31 9.27 2.17
CA LYS A 207 -7.84 9.89 0.93
C LYS A 207 -7.09 8.86 0.10
N ILE A 208 -7.60 8.57 -1.07
CA ILE A 208 -6.91 7.75 -2.07
C ILE A 208 -5.99 8.65 -2.89
N GLY A 209 -4.70 8.66 -2.56
CA GLY A 209 -3.76 9.63 -3.09
C GLY A 209 -4.07 11.06 -2.61
N ASN A 210 -4.03 12.06 -3.51
CA ASN A 210 -4.31 13.46 -3.18
C ASN A 210 -5.75 13.87 -3.54
N ASN A 211 -6.27 13.37 -4.67
CA ASN A 211 -7.56 13.77 -5.24
C ASN A 211 -8.54 12.60 -5.40
N GLY A 212 -8.13 11.44 -4.95
CA GLY A 212 -8.98 10.27 -4.98
C GLY A 212 -9.81 10.16 -3.69
N PHE A 213 -10.83 9.32 -3.76
CA PHE A 213 -11.78 9.09 -2.69
C PHE A 213 -12.32 7.65 -2.76
N VAL A 214 -13.06 7.26 -1.76
CA VAL A 214 -13.76 5.97 -1.70
C VAL A 214 -15.26 6.24 -1.78
N ILE A 215 -15.97 5.42 -2.52
CA ILE A 215 -17.44 5.38 -2.52
C ILE A 215 -17.91 4.03 -2.01
N LEU A 216 -19.08 4.02 -1.39
CA LEU A 216 -19.75 2.82 -0.92
C LEU A 216 -20.89 2.50 -1.90
N VAL A 217 -20.93 1.28 -2.39
CA VAL A 217 -21.95 0.81 -3.33
C VAL A 217 -22.50 -0.55 -2.93
N THR A 218 -23.69 -0.85 -3.36
CA THR A 218 -24.33 -2.16 -3.21
C THR A 218 -23.96 -3.09 -4.36
N SER A 219 -24.28 -4.37 -4.23
CA SER A 219 -24.03 -5.39 -5.26
C SER A 219 -24.73 -5.13 -6.59
N ASP A 220 -25.82 -4.38 -6.61
CA ASP A 220 -26.54 -3.94 -7.81
C ASP A 220 -26.02 -2.63 -8.40
N GLY A 221 -25.01 -2.02 -7.73
CA GLY A 221 -24.37 -0.78 -8.18
C GLY A 221 -25.02 0.50 -7.70
N THR A 222 -25.95 0.45 -6.75
CA THR A 222 -26.51 1.64 -6.11
C THR A 222 -25.49 2.28 -5.20
N ILE A 223 -25.30 3.59 -5.32
CA ILE A 223 -24.33 4.36 -4.56
C ILE A 223 -24.95 4.75 -3.23
N ILE A 224 -24.37 4.27 -2.14
CA ILE A 224 -24.80 4.58 -0.79
C ILE A 224 -24.07 5.82 -0.26
N TYR A 225 -22.77 5.88 -0.51
CA TYR A 225 -21.95 7.02 -0.16
C TYR A 225 -21.13 7.50 -1.37
N HIS A 226 -21.13 8.79 -1.56
CA HIS A 226 -20.28 9.50 -2.52
C HIS A 226 -19.93 10.88 -1.96
N PRO A 227 -18.67 11.38 -2.10
CA PRO A 227 -18.30 12.72 -1.64
C PRO A 227 -19.15 13.86 -2.20
N ASN A 228 -19.72 13.67 -3.38
CA ASN A 228 -20.77 14.54 -3.90
C ASN A 228 -22.13 13.91 -3.61
N SER A 229 -22.88 14.51 -2.67
CA SER A 229 -24.20 14.04 -2.24
C SER A 229 -25.21 13.91 -3.38
N ASP A 230 -25.10 14.70 -4.47
CA ASP A 230 -25.97 14.59 -5.64
C ASP A 230 -25.89 13.21 -6.33
N ASN A 231 -24.85 12.45 -6.06
CA ASN A 231 -24.64 11.12 -6.63
C ASN A 231 -25.09 9.98 -5.71
N GLN A 232 -25.48 10.28 -4.48
CA GLN A 232 -26.03 9.28 -3.56
C GLN A 232 -27.39 8.78 -4.08
N LEU A 233 -27.67 7.52 -3.83
CA LEU A 233 -28.85 6.77 -4.30
C LEU A 233 -28.97 6.61 -5.83
N LYS A 234 -28.05 7.17 -6.62
CA LYS A 234 -27.98 6.87 -8.04
C LYS A 234 -27.30 5.53 -8.27
N ASN A 235 -27.61 4.90 -9.39
CA ASN A 235 -26.87 3.73 -9.82
C ASN A 235 -25.59 4.14 -10.56
N LEU A 236 -24.54 3.34 -10.45
CA LEU A 236 -23.27 3.54 -11.16
C LEU A 236 -23.46 3.73 -12.67
N SER A 237 -24.49 3.10 -13.26
CA SER A 237 -24.83 3.24 -14.67
C SER A 237 -25.27 4.66 -15.04
N GLU A 238 -25.92 5.37 -14.15
CA GLU A 238 -26.36 6.76 -14.36
C GLU A 238 -25.16 7.74 -14.42
N LEU A 239 -24.07 7.41 -13.74
CA LEU A 239 -22.82 8.16 -13.79
C LEU A 239 -21.90 7.73 -14.94
N ASN A 240 -22.40 6.95 -15.89
CA ASN A 240 -21.63 6.41 -17.00
C ASN A 240 -20.36 5.67 -16.55
N VAL A 241 -20.44 4.97 -15.42
CA VAL A 241 -19.34 4.14 -14.93
C VAL A 241 -19.21 2.92 -15.83
N SER A 242 -17.96 2.59 -16.19
CA SER A 242 -17.69 1.44 -17.07
C SER A 242 -18.15 0.11 -16.46
N ASP A 243 -18.64 -0.80 -17.30
CA ASP A 243 -19.08 -2.16 -16.92
C ASP A 243 -18.01 -2.97 -16.19
N SER A 244 -16.74 -2.58 -16.30
CA SER A 244 -15.62 -3.22 -15.59
C SER A 244 -15.80 -3.19 -14.08
N VAL A 245 -16.44 -2.14 -13.52
CA VAL A 245 -16.71 -2.02 -12.10
C VAL A 245 -17.77 -3.02 -11.68
N MET A 246 -18.89 -3.10 -12.42
CA MET A 246 -19.94 -4.07 -12.13
C MET A 246 -19.44 -5.52 -12.24
N LYS A 247 -18.57 -5.83 -13.22
CA LYS A 247 -17.92 -7.14 -13.33
C LYS A 247 -17.04 -7.43 -12.14
N ALA A 248 -16.33 -6.43 -11.62
CA ALA A 248 -15.51 -6.58 -10.41
C ALA A 248 -16.37 -6.84 -9.18
N ILE A 249 -17.49 -6.14 -9.01
CA ILE A 249 -18.47 -6.39 -7.94
C ILE A 249 -18.99 -7.83 -8.03
N GLN A 250 -19.41 -8.27 -9.20
CA GLN A 250 -19.94 -9.62 -9.43
C GLN A 250 -18.90 -10.72 -9.18
N SER A 251 -17.62 -10.45 -9.35
CA SER A 251 -16.56 -11.43 -9.08
C SER A 251 -16.38 -11.74 -7.59
N GLN A 252 -16.91 -10.88 -6.72
CA GLN A 252 -16.83 -10.95 -5.24
C GLN A 252 -15.40 -11.01 -4.68
N ASN A 253 -14.40 -10.97 -5.54
CA ASN A 253 -12.99 -10.94 -5.18
C ASN A 253 -12.48 -9.52 -5.33
N GLY A 254 -11.83 -9.01 -4.30
CA GLY A 254 -11.21 -7.69 -4.37
C GLY A 254 -10.31 -7.56 -5.60
N THR A 255 -10.56 -6.56 -6.43
CA THR A 255 -9.88 -6.42 -7.73
C THR A 255 -9.61 -4.97 -8.08
N SER A 256 -8.40 -4.72 -8.60
CA SER A 256 -8.04 -3.42 -9.17
C SER A 256 -8.71 -3.26 -10.55
N VAL A 257 -9.32 -2.11 -10.78
CA VAL A 257 -10.05 -1.79 -12.01
C VAL A 257 -9.56 -0.49 -12.62
N LYS A 258 -9.52 -0.45 -13.95
CA LYS A 258 -9.44 0.77 -14.71
C LYS A 258 -10.81 1.01 -15.33
N TYR A 259 -11.37 2.18 -15.09
CA TYR A 259 -12.73 2.48 -15.52
C TYR A 259 -12.89 3.95 -15.92
N LYS A 260 -14.00 4.28 -16.55
CA LYS A 260 -14.42 5.65 -16.80
C LYS A 260 -15.59 5.99 -15.89
N ALA A 261 -15.59 7.19 -15.37
CA ALA A 261 -16.72 7.80 -14.68
C ALA A 261 -16.68 9.30 -14.96
N ASP A 262 -17.83 9.92 -15.20
CA ASP A 262 -17.96 11.36 -15.54
C ASP A 262 -17.05 11.78 -16.69
N GLY A 263 -16.93 10.93 -17.71
CA GLY A 263 -16.08 11.19 -18.89
C GLY A 263 -14.57 11.09 -18.65
N SER A 264 -14.11 10.89 -17.42
CA SER A 264 -12.70 10.79 -17.07
C SER A 264 -12.27 9.35 -16.78
N SER A 265 -11.01 9.01 -17.09
CA SER A 265 -10.44 7.70 -16.74
C SER A 265 -9.96 7.73 -15.30
N LYS A 266 -10.29 6.67 -14.57
CA LYS A 266 -9.91 6.47 -13.17
C LYS A 266 -9.29 5.09 -12.98
N TYR A 267 -8.48 4.96 -11.95
CA TYR A 267 -8.04 3.68 -11.40
C TYR A 267 -8.65 3.53 -10.02
N GLY A 268 -9.02 2.33 -9.69
CA GLY A 268 -9.63 2.04 -8.41
C GLY A 268 -9.45 0.58 -8.02
N TYR A 269 -9.94 0.28 -6.86
CA TYR A 269 -10.05 -1.08 -6.34
C TYR A 269 -11.47 -1.27 -5.85
N VAL A 270 -12.07 -2.38 -6.25
CA VAL A 270 -13.37 -2.82 -5.75
C VAL A 270 -13.10 -3.81 -4.64
N GLY A 271 -13.52 -3.48 -3.43
CA GLY A 271 -13.41 -4.35 -2.25
C GLY A 271 -14.78 -4.72 -1.72
N ARG A 272 -15.01 -5.98 -1.40
CA ARG A 272 -16.20 -6.40 -0.68
C ARG A 272 -16.03 -6.11 0.81
N ILE A 273 -17.09 -5.72 1.48
CA ILE A 273 -17.10 -5.47 2.92
C ILE A 273 -17.61 -6.72 3.64
N GLY A 274 -16.69 -7.50 4.18
CA GLY A 274 -16.99 -8.74 4.88
C GLY A 274 -17.91 -9.67 4.08
N THR A 275 -18.99 -10.12 4.71
CA THR A 275 -20.01 -10.97 4.10
C THR A 275 -21.22 -10.19 3.59
N THR A 276 -21.21 -8.87 3.70
CA THR A 276 -22.31 -7.99 3.32
C THR A 276 -22.50 -7.89 1.81
N ASP A 277 -23.60 -7.31 1.37
CA ASP A 277 -23.86 -6.96 -0.04
C ASP A 277 -23.23 -5.60 -0.44
N TYR A 278 -22.32 -5.07 0.40
CA TYR A 278 -21.67 -3.79 0.17
C TYR A 278 -20.26 -3.94 -0.36
N TYR A 279 -19.90 -2.97 -1.17
CA TYR A 279 -18.58 -2.89 -1.81
C TYR A 279 -18.03 -1.48 -1.68
N THR A 280 -16.75 -1.36 -1.44
CA THR A 280 -16.04 -0.09 -1.66
C THR A 280 -15.53 -0.04 -3.08
N LEU A 281 -15.66 1.11 -3.71
CA LEU A 281 -14.95 1.43 -4.95
C LEU A 281 -14.07 2.64 -4.69
N SER A 282 -12.77 2.46 -4.73
CA SER A 282 -11.85 3.58 -4.71
C SER A 282 -11.78 4.27 -6.06
N CYS A 283 -11.61 5.57 -6.03
CA CYS A 283 -11.58 6.44 -7.20
C CYS A 283 -10.30 7.26 -7.18
N MET A 284 -9.36 6.97 -8.04
CA MET A 284 -8.16 7.77 -8.24
C MET A 284 -8.11 8.26 -9.69
N PRO A 285 -7.97 9.58 -9.95
CA PRO A 285 -7.80 10.08 -11.31
C PRO A 285 -6.60 9.45 -11.99
N SER A 286 -6.73 9.07 -13.27
CA SER A 286 -5.63 8.44 -14.01
C SER A 286 -4.42 9.35 -14.18
N SER A 287 -4.62 10.67 -14.17
CA SER A 287 -3.54 11.66 -14.16
C SER A 287 -2.67 11.55 -12.92
N GLU A 288 -3.27 11.32 -11.76
CA GLU A 288 -2.58 11.15 -10.49
C GLU A 288 -1.93 9.77 -10.41
N TYR A 289 -2.69 8.72 -10.74
CA TYR A 289 -2.16 7.35 -10.79
C TYR A 289 -0.92 7.22 -11.67
N LEU A 290 -0.90 7.95 -12.79
CA LEU A 290 0.22 7.94 -13.73
C LEU A 290 1.24 9.06 -13.46
N ALA A 291 1.00 9.96 -12.51
CA ALA A 291 1.88 11.11 -12.26
C ALA A 291 3.31 10.71 -11.93
N SER A 292 3.48 9.74 -11.03
CA SER A 292 4.79 9.21 -10.65
C SER A 292 5.53 8.59 -11.85
N LEU A 293 4.80 7.87 -12.70
CA LEU A 293 5.35 7.31 -13.93
C LEU A 293 5.79 8.41 -14.90
N ILE A 294 4.95 9.43 -15.09
CA ILE A 294 5.28 10.57 -15.97
C ILE A 294 6.49 11.32 -15.43
N GLN A 295 6.57 11.57 -14.13
CA GLN A 295 7.73 12.19 -13.51
C GLN A 295 9.00 11.36 -13.71
N CYS A 296 8.94 10.06 -13.51
CA CYS A 296 10.06 9.16 -13.78
C CYS A 296 10.49 9.21 -15.24
N ILE A 297 9.56 9.18 -16.19
CA ILE A 297 9.86 9.29 -17.61
C ILE A 297 10.53 10.63 -17.94
N ILE A 298 10.05 11.74 -17.38
CA ILE A 298 10.63 13.07 -17.57
C ILE A 298 12.05 13.11 -17.03
N ILE A 299 12.30 12.57 -15.83
CA ILE A 299 13.65 12.51 -15.24
C ILE A 299 14.59 11.69 -16.12
N VAL A 300 14.16 10.51 -16.57
CA VAL A 300 14.95 9.66 -17.47
C VAL A 300 15.25 10.41 -18.77
N LEU A 301 14.25 11.07 -19.35
CA LEU A 301 14.43 11.85 -20.59
C LEU A 301 15.43 13.00 -20.41
N LEU A 302 15.35 13.72 -19.30
CA LEU A 302 16.30 14.79 -18.96
C LEU A 302 17.72 14.25 -18.80
N LEU A 303 17.89 13.14 -18.11
CA LEU A 303 19.19 12.49 -17.94
C LEU A 303 19.78 12.06 -19.30
N VAL A 304 18.95 11.52 -20.20
CA VAL A 304 19.38 11.16 -21.57
C VAL A 304 19.80 12.39 -22.36
N ILE A 305 19.03 13.47 -22.30
CA ILE A 305 19.36 14.73 -22.99
C ILE A 305 20.66 15.29 -22.45
N VAL A 306 20.83 15.38 -21.14
CA VAL A 306 22.06 15.87 -20.50
C VAL A 306 23.24 14.98 -20.89
N GLY A 307 23.09 13.65 -20.83
CA GLY A 307 24.12 12.71 -21.26
C GLY A 307 24.50 12.89 -22.73
N ALA A 308 23.52 13.02 -23.61
CA ALA A 308 23.76 13.26 -25.04
C ALA A 308 24.51 14.59 -25.28
N VAL A 309 24.13 15.65 -24.59
CA VAL A 309 24.81 16.96 -24.68
C VAL A 309 26.27 16.85 -24.22
N ILE A 310 26.52 16.20 -23.10
CA ILE A 310 27.89 15.97 -22.58
C ILE A 310 28.71 15.18 -23.58
N ILE A 311 28.15 14.11 -24.15
CA ILE A 311 28.85 13.28 -25.14
C ILE A 311 29.13 14.06 -26.41
N ILE A 312 28.18 14.83 -26.93
CA ILE A 312 28.36 15.67 -28.09
C ILE A 312 29.47 16.71 -27.85
N MET A 313 29.48 17.35 -26.67
CA MET A 313 30.56 18.28 -26.30
C MET A 313 31.90 17.58 -26.18
N ALA A 314 31.95 16.41 -25.54
CA ALA A 314 33.19 15.63 -25.43
C ALA A 314 33.75 15.22 -26.81
N ILE A 315 32.89 14.70 -27.70
CA ILE A 315 33.28 14.31 -29.07
C ILE A 315 33.77 15.53 -29.85
N ARG A 316 33.08 16.67 -29.77
CA ARG A 316 33.50 17.91 -30.43
C ARG A 316 34.85 18.40 -29.90
N ARG A 317 35.04 18.35 -28.58
CA ARG A 317 36.30 18.74 -27.94
C ARG A 317 37.44 17.80 -28.31
N LEU A 318 37.22 16.50 -28.30
CA LEU A 318 38.20 15.49 -28.74
C LEU A 318 38.55 15.66 -30.20
N ALA A 319 37.56 15.87 -31.07
CA ALA A 319 37.76 16.11 -32.49
C ALA A 319 38.54 17.40 -32.76
N GLY A 320 38.24 18.47 -32.02
CA GLY A 320 38.97 19.73 -32.13
C GLY A 320 40.42 19.61 -31.67
N ASN A 321 40.65 18.97 -30.57
CA ASN A 321 41.96 18.94 -29.91
C ASN A 321 42.92 17.85 -30.45
N ILE A 322 42.37 16.77 -31.02
CA ILE A 322 43.16 15.64 -31.50
C ILE A 322 43.14 15.54 -33.02
N THR A 323 41.98 15.50 -33.64
CA THR A 323 41.86 15.16 -35.05
C THR A 323 42.29 16.30 -35.96
N LYS A 324 41.93 17.55 -35.65
CA LYS A 324 42.31 18.70 -36.47
C LYS A 324 43.84 18.95 -36.47
N PRO A 325 44.50 18.98 -35.31
CA PRO A 325 45.97 19.11 -35.27
C PRO A 325 46.69 17.97 -35.96
N ILE A 326 46.28 16.72 -35.76
CA ILE A 326 46.88 15.55 -36.40
C ILE A 326 46.75 15.61 -37.94
N VAL A 327 45.57 16.04 -38.43
CA VAL A 327 45.40 16.20 -39.90
C VAL A 327 46.27 17.30 -40.42
N ALA A 328 46.40 18.43 -39.75
CA ALA A 328 47.30 19.52 -40.15
C ALA A 328 48.78 19.08 -40.14
N LEU A 329 49.16 18.37 -39.04
CA LEU A 329 50.50 17.77 -38.94
C LEU A 329 50.77 16.77 -40.05
N ASN A 330 49.78 15.93 -40.40
CA ASN A 330 49.95 14.99 -41.52
C ASN A 330 50.02 15.67 -42.90
N GLU A 331 49.30 16.78 -43.12
CA GLU A 331 49.40 17.57 -44.36
C GLU A 331 50.78 18.20 -44.48
N VAL A 332 51.28 18.81 -43.41
CA VAL A 332 52.66 19.37 -43.39
C VAL A 332 53.70 18.29 -43.55
N ALA A 333 53.55 17.16 -42.85
CA ALA A 333 54.49 16.04 -43.03
C ALA A 333 54.50 15.48 -44.47
N GLN A 334 53.37 15.53 -45.17
CA GLN A 334 53.25 15.09 -46.52
C GLN A 334 53.91 16.10 -47.48
N GLU A 335 53.73 17.40 -47.28
CA GLU A 335 54.43 18.45 -48.06
C GLU A 335 55.93 18.41 -47.82
N LEU A 336 56.38 18.17 -46.60
CA LEU A 336 57.81 17.92 -46.30
C LEU A 336 58.30 16.67 -46.99
N ALA A 337 57.54 15.62 -47.07
CA ALA A 337 57.88 14.37 -47.74
C ALA A 337 58.02 14.57 -49.28
N GLU A 338 57.28 15.53 -49.85
CA GLU A 338 57.39 15.94 -51.27
C GLU A 338 58.54 16.91 -51.52
N GLY A 339 59.31 17.25 -50.45
CA GLY A 339 60.47 18.14 -50.55
C GLY A 339 60.16 19.63 -50.51
N ASN A 340 58.91 19.99 -50.23
CA ASN A 340 58.52 21.37 -50.04
C ASN A 340 58.82 21.80 -48.59
N LEU A 341 59.88 22.62 -48.44
CA LEU A 341 60.27 23.18 -47.13
C LEU A 341 59.57 24.52 -46.81
N ASP A 342 58.77 25.04 -47.77
CA ASP A 342 58.06 26.30 -47.58
C ASP A 342 56.67 26.07 -46.96
N VAL A 343 56.64 25.33 -45.84
CA VAL A 343 55.44 25.02 -45.06
C VAL A 343 55.45 25.85 -43.80
N SER A 344 54.26 26.30 -43.42
CA SER A 344 53.98 26.98 -42.13
C SER A 344 53.04 26.13 -41.33
N LEU A 345 53.41 25.88 -40.12
CA LEU A 345 52.59 25.09 -39.17
C LEU A 345 51.91 26.04 -38.23
N ASP A 346 50.56 26.15 -38.39
CA ASP A 346 49.71 26.90 -37.48
C ASP A 346 48.87 25.90 -36.63
N VAL A 347 49.57 25.17 -35.76
CA VAL A 347 48.96 24.23 -34.83
C VAL A 347 49.26 24.67 -33.39
N SER A 348 48.30 25.31 -32.76
CA SER A 348 48.35 25.65 -31.32
C SER A 348 47.67 24.57 -30.51
N SER A 349 48.43 23.83 -29.72
CA SER A 349 47.93 22.81 -28.79
C SER A 349 48.83 22.78 -27.55
N GLU A 350 48.24 22.69 -26.36
CA GLU A 350 48.98 22.66 -25.10
C GLU A 350 49.38 21.25 -24.65
N ASN A 351 49.16 20.23 -25.51
CA ASN A 351 49.49 18.84 -25.25
C ASN A 351 50.68 18.36 -26.09
N GLU A 352 50.97 17.05 -26.06
CA GLU A 352 52.05 16.39 -26.78
C GLU A 352 51.99 16.65 -28.32
N ILE A 353 50.79 16.97 -28.83
CA ILE A 353 50.60 17.31 -30.25
C ILE A 353 51.11 18.73 -30.54
N GLY A 354 50.95 19.66 -29.60
CA GLY A 354 51.53 21.00 -29.70
C GLY A 354 53.04 20.98 -29.57
N GLU A 355 53.59 20.21 -28.65
CA GLU A 355 55.02 19.96 -28.56
C GLU A 355 55.57 19.33 -29.84
N LEU A 356 54.82 18.40 -30.44
CA LEU A 356 55.18 17.79 -31.71
C LEU A 356 55.16 18.82 -32.90
N ALA A 357 54.11 19.68 -32.89
CA ALA A 357 53.98 20.74 -33.89
C ALA A 357 55.18 21.73 -33.83
N ASP A 358 55.45 22.20 -32.59
CA ASP A 358 56.60 23.06 -32.34
C ASP A 358 57.92 22.40 -32.74
N SER A 359 58.03 21.11 -32.45
CA SER A 359 59.22 20.34 -32.83
C SER A 359 59.39 20.19 -34.35
N ILE A 360 58.25 19.95 -35.05
CA ILE A 360 58.25 19.89 -36.54
C ILE A 360 58.60 21.27 -37.15
N GLN A 361 57.98 22.36 -36.62
CA GLN A 361 58.23 23.70 -37.08
C GLN A 361 59.76 24.07 -36.94
N LYS A 362 60.29 23.80 -35.74
CA LYS A 362 61.73 24.00 -35.48
C LYS A 362 62.65 23.18 -36.43
N THR A 363 62.14 21.96 -36.76
CA THR A 363 62.89 21.11 -37.71
C THR A 363 62.85 21.70 -39.13
N VAL A 364 61.66 22.18 -39.58
CA VAL A 364 61.52 22.86 -40.89
C VAL A 364 62.41 24.11 -40.98
N ASP A 365 62.36 24.95 -39.95
CA ASP A 365 63.12 26.18 -39.91
C ASP A 365 64.64 25.91 -39.98
N ARG A 366 65.10 24.88 -39.27
CA ARG A 366 66.50 24.45 -39.32
C ARG A 366 66.88 23.83 -40.68
N LEU A 367 66.00 23.02 -41.27
CA LEU A 367 66.24 22.46 -42.57
C LEU A 367 66.37 23.57 -43.65
N LYS A 368 65.57 24.67 -43.51
CA LYS A 368 65.73 25.86 -44.37
C LYS A 368 67.11 26.52 -44.22
N GLU A 369 67.58 26.60 -42.97
CA GLU A 369 68.91 27.22 -42.71
C GLU A 369 70.06 26.39 -43.23
N TYR A 370 69.94 25.07 -43.28
CA TYR A 370 71.07 24.16 -43.51
C TYR A 370 71.06 23.39 -44.83
N ILE A 371 70.25 23.82 -45.81
CA ILE A 371 70.19 23.22 -47.16
C ILE A 371 71.59 23.07 -47.78
N ASN A 372 72.48 24.00 -47.49
CA ASN A 372 73.86 24.03 -48.09
C ASN A 372 74.83 22.97 -47.50
N TYR A 373 74.44 22.26 -46.46
CA TYR A 373 75.23 21.22 -45.77
C TYR A 373 74.56 19.85 -45.76
N ILE A 374 73.61 19.66 -46.72
CA ILE A 374 72.72 18.46 -46.78
C ILE A 374 73.52 17.15 -46.83
N ASP A 375 74.63 17.15 -47.60
CA ASP A 375 75.40 15.91 -47.82
C ASP A 375 76.02 15.35 -46.51
N GLU A 376 76.58 16.23 -45.68
CA GLU A 376 77.14 15.77 -44.41
C GLU A 376 76.10 15.49 -43.36
N ILE A 377 75.06 16.32 -43.28
CA ILE A 377 73.91 16.09 -42.42
C ILE A 377 73.16 14.81 -42.84
N ALA A 378 72.93 14.63 -44.15
CA ALA A 378 72.32 13.41 -44.68
C ALA A 378 73.14 12.16 -44.31
N TYR A 379 74.46 12.23 -44.38
CA TYR A 379 75.32 11.14 -43.91
C TYR A 379 75.23 10.89 -42.43
N VAL A 380 75.19 11.93 -41.60
CA VAL A 380 75.05 11.81 -40.14
C VAL A 380 73.67 11.34 -39.78
N LEU A 381 72.62 11.86 -40.43
CA LEU A 381 71.25 11.43 -40.23
C LEU A 381 71.02 9.97 -40.63
N ASN A 382 71.65 9.51 -41.75
CA ASN A 382 71.63 8.10 -42.12
C ASN A 382 72.29 7.21 -41.05
N ARG A 383 73.33 7.67 -40.40
CA ARG A 383 73.97 6.94 -39.30
C ARG A 383 73.08 6.93 -38.03
N LEU A 384 72.37 8.05 -37.78
CA LEU A 384 71.40 8.13 -36.66
C LEU A 384 70.20 7.20 -36.88
N SER A 385 69.68 7.07 -38.10
CA SER A 385 68.62 6.15 -38.46
C SER A 385 69.03 4.68 -38.29
N ASP A 386 70.29 4.35 -38.48
CA ASP A 386 70.90 3.04 -38.23
C ASP A 386 71.12 2.76 -36.71
N GLY A 387 70.72 3.68 -35.84
CA GLY A 387 70.93 3.55 -34.39
C GLY A 387 72.35 3.80 -33.93
N LYS A 388 73.24 4.26 -34.81
CA LYS A 388 74.62 4.59 -34.48
C LYS A 388 74.68 6.03 -33.98
N LEU A 389 74.47 6.26 -32.75
CA LEU A 389 74.40 7.61 -32.15
C LEU A 389 75.75 8.28 -32.01
N LYS A 390 76.89 7.57 -32.18
CA LYS A 390 78.24 8.13 -32.17
C LYS A 390 78.69 8.42 -33.62
N PHE A 391 78.96 9.69 -33.89
CA PHE A 391 79.46 10.13 -35.16
C PHE A 391 80.57 11.16 -34.99
N THR A 392 81.46 11.25 -35.98
CA THR A 392 82.50 12.26 -36.08
C THR A 392 82.20 13.13 -37.31
N LEU A 393 82.10 14.43 -37.12
CA LEU A 393 81.86 15.36 -38.19
C LEU A 393 83.17 15.68 -38.86
N LYS A 394 83.15 15.69 -40.16
CA LYS A 394 84.32 15.91 -40.99
C LYS A 394 84.65 17.40 -41.13
N TYR A 395 83.63 18.25 -41.01
CA TYR A 395 83.75 19.68 -41.18
C TYR A 395 83.71 20.41 -39.82
N ASP A 396 84.52 21.50 -39.76
CA ASP A 396 84.49 22.38 -38.61
C ASP A 396 83.36 23.41 -38.83
N TYR A 397 82.25 23.20 -38.21
CA TYR A 397 81.05 24.02 -38.38
C TYR A 397 81.18 25.32 -37.58
N ALA A 398 81.66 26.39 -38.32
CA ALA A 398 81.74 27.73 -37.75
C ALA A 398 80.32 28.41 -37.72
N GLY A 399 80.03 29.19 -36.69
CA GLY A 399 78.78 29.92 -36.57
C GLY A 399 77.59 29.01 -36.14
N ASP A 400 76.47 29.14 -36.80
CA ASP A 400 75.21 28.38 -36.40
C ASP A 400 75.37 26.86 -36.59
N PHE A 401 76.37 26.40 -37.36
CA PHE A 401 76.64 24.98 -37.51
C PHE A 401 77.24 24.29 -36.26
N ALA A 402 77.96 25.03 -35.40
CA ALA A 402 78.38 24.52 -34.10
C ALA A 402 77.17 24.10 -33.28
N LYS A 403 76.09 24.89 -33.43
CA LYS A 403 74.83 24.58 -32.79
C LYS A 403 74.15 23.35 -33.40
N VAL A 404 74.33 23.07 -34.68
CA VAL A 404 73.78 21.85 -35.33
C VAL A 404 74.47 20.60 -34.81
N LYS A 405 75.81 20.69 -34.68
CA LYS A 405 76.63 19.65 -34.06
C LYS A 405 76.14 19.36 -32.62
N ASP A 406 76.05 20.45 -31.85
CA ASP A 406 75.54 20.35 -30.48
C ASP A 406 74.09 19.87 -30.46
N GLY A 407 73.26 20.37 -31.37
CA GLY A 407 71.88 19.94 -31.54
C GLY A 407 71.73 18.46 -31.94
N MET A 408 72.58 17.99 -32.86
CA MET A 408 72.63 16.57 -33.24
C MET A 408 73.12 15.69 -32.07
N MET A 409 74.09 16.17 -31.29
CA MET A 409 74.57 15.53 -30.08
C MET A 409 73.43 15.50 -29.05
N HIS A 410 72.71 16.63 -28.91
CA HIS A 410 71.62 16.78 -27.98
C HIS A 410 70.38 15.90 -28.33
N ILE A 411 70.11 15.73 -29.65
CA ILE A 411 69.06 14.80 -30.11
C ILE A 411 69.42 13.35 -29.70
N SER A 412 70.70 12.99 -29.87
CA SER A 412 71.21 11.67 -29.47
C SER A 412 71.03 11.44 -27.98
N GLU A 413 71.40 12.40 -27.12
CA GLU A 413 71.24 12.34 -25.66
C GLU A 413 69.76 12.39 -25.23
N SER A 414 68.96 13.25 -25.90
CA SER A 414 67.52 13.34 -25.62
C SER A 414 66.82 12.06 -25.99
N LEU A 415 67.19 11.39 -27.09
CA LEU A 415 66.61 10.08 -27.44
C LEU A 415 66.95 8.99 -26.40
N GLN A 416 68.22 8.99 -25.92
CA GLN A 416 68.64 8.09 -24.84
C GLN A 416 67.82 8.39 -23.57
N GLY A 417 67.76 9.67 -23.16
CA GLY A 417 67.00 10.08 -21.99
C GLY A 417 65.50 9.88 -22.13
N MET A 418 64.97 10.04 -23.36
CA MET A 418 63.54 9.77 -23.63
C MET A 418 63.22 8.28 -23.49
N ILE A 419 64.09 7.39 -23.96
CA ILE A 419 63.95 5.96 -23.80
C ILE A 419 63.98 5.58 -22.29
N GLU A 420 64.90 6.18 -21.52
CA GLU A 420 64.93 5.98 -20.08
C GLU A 420 63.63 6.50 -19.37
N ASN A 421 63.16 7.69 -19.78
CA ASN A 421 61.93 8.26 -19.24
C ASN A 421 60.67 7.45 -19.63
N ILE A 422 60.64 6.92 -20.87
CA ILE A 422 59.56 6.02 -21.30
C ILE A 422 59.57 4.74 -20.48
N ILE A 423 60.77 4.18 -20.23
CA ILE A 423 60.91 2.99 -19.38
C ILE A 423 60.42 3.32 -17.96
N ASN A 424 60.85 4.46 -17.41
CA ASN A 424 60.42 4.88 -16.07
C ASN A 424 58.92 5.21 -16.00
N SER A 425 58.40 5.90 -17.03
CA SER A 425 56.97 6.19 -17.12
C SER A 425 56.12 4.92 -17.32
N SER A 426 56.64 3.98 -18.18
CA SER A 426 56.00 2.65 -18.31
C SER A 426 56.00 1.88 -16.99
N ALA A 427 57.10 1.97 -16.24
CA ALA A 427 57.17 1.35 -14.92
C ALA A 427 56.16 2.00 -13.94
N GLN A 428 56.03 3.35 -13.99
CA GLN A 428 55.03 4.05 -13.16
C GLN A 428 53.59 3.72 -13.55
N VAL A 429 53.32 3.65 -14.87
CA VAL A 429 51.98 3.24 -15.35
C VAL A 429 51.69 1.80 -14.94
N SER A 430 52.71 0.92 -15.02
CA SER A 430 52.59 -0.47 -14.56
C SER A 430 52.30 -0.54 -13.05
N ALA A 431 53.00 0.26 -12.26
CA ALA A 431 52.78 0.33 -10.82
C ALA A 431 51.38 0.90 -10.48
N GLY A 432 50.95 1.95 -11.21
CA GLY A 432 49.62 2.51 -11.05
C GLY A 432 48.50 1.56 -11.47
N ALA A 433 48.74 0.74 -12.52
CA ALA A 433 47.84 -0.31 -12.95
C ALA A 433 47.71 -1.43 -11.90
N ASP A 434 48.85 -1.78 -11.28
CA ASP A 434 48.88 -2.75 -10.16
C ASP A 434 48.12 -2.21 -8.91
N ASP A 435 48.30 -0.93 -8.61
CA ASP A 435 47.59 -0.29 -7.52
C ASP A 435 46.05 -0.22 -7.79
N LEU A 436 45.71 0.12 -9.06
CA LEU A 436 44.31 0.12 -9.49
C LEU A 436 43.69 -1.29 -9.44
N SER A 437 44.49 -2.29 -9.89
CA SER A 437 44.04 -3.70 -9.80
C SER A 437 43.79 -4.14 -8.36
N ARG A 438 44.71 -3.76 -7.42
CA ARG A 438 44.53 -4.03 -6.00
C ARG A 438 43.36 -3.27 -5.43
N ALA A 439 43.15 -2.01 -5.82
CA ALA A 439 42.00 -1.23 -5.39
C ALA A 439 40.66 -1.86 -5.90
N ALA A 440 40.67 -2.28 -7.18
CA ALA A 440 39.50 -2.97 -7.76
C ALA A 440 39.24 -4.32 -7.06
N GLN A 441 40.31 -5.05 -6.72
CA GLN A 441 40.19 -6.29 -5.98
C GLN A 441 39.61 -6.05 -4.57
N ASN A 442 40.08 -5.02 -3.88
CA ASN A 442 39.55 -4.64 -2.57
C ASN A 442 38.09 -4.21 -2.64
N ILE A 443 37.72 -3.48 -3.71
CA ILE A 443 36.31 -3.09 -3.95
C ILE A 443 35.47 -4.35 -4.21
N ALA A 444 35.96 -5.28 -5.04
CA ALA A 444 35.26 -6.53 -5.32
C ALA A 444 35.07 -7.37 -4.04
N GLU A 445 36.10 -7.43 -3.21
CA GLU A 445 36.05 -8.12 -1.92
C GLU A 445 35.09 -7.42 -0.94
N GLY A 446 35.15 -6.08 -0.90
CA GLY A 446 34.20 -5.26 -0.15
C GLY A 446 32.76 -5.43 -0.64
N ALA A 447 32.56 -5.45 -1.95
CA ALA A 447 31.25 -5.69 -2.55
C ALA A 447 30.73 -7.10 -2.25
N SER A 448 31.63 -8.11 -2.28
CA SER A 448 31.26 -9.47 -1.90
C SER A 448 30.88 -9.58 -0.42
N THR A 449 31.64 -8.89 0.46
CA THR A 449 31.33 -8.83 1.89
C THR A 449 29.99 -8.11 2.13
N GLN A 450 29.78 -7.04 1.36
CA GLN A 450 28.53 -6.30 1.43
C GLN A 450 27.33 -7.12 0.92
N ALA A 451 27.53 -7.89 -0.16
CA ALA A 451 26.51 -8.82 -0.67
C ALA A 451 26.16 -9.88 0.38
N ALA A 452 27.19 -10.47 1.03
CA ALA A 452 26.97 -11.44 2.10
C ALA A 452 26.21 -10.82 3.29
N SER A 453 26.57 -9.57 3.65
CA SER A 453 25.87 -8.85 4.73
C SER A 453 24.40 -8.55 4.35
N VAL A 454 24.14 -8.24 3.08
CA VAL A 454 22.77 -8.04 2.57
C VAL A 454 22.00 -9.36 2.58
N GLU A 455 22.64 -10.47 2.20
CA GLU A 455 22.02 -11.80 2.30
C GLU A 455 21.67 -12.16 3.75
N GLU A 456 22.57 -11.87 4.68
CA GLU A 456 22.32 -12.07 6.12
C GLU A 456 21.18 -11.18 6.64
N LEU A 457 21.14 -9.90 6.15
CA LEU A 457 20.03 -9.01 6.47
C LEU A 457 18.70 -9.51 5.91
N VAL A 458 18.71 -10.03 4.67
CA VAL A 458 17.51 -10.64 4.07
C VAL A 458 17.08 -11.85 4.86
N ALA A 459 18.03 -12.74 5.21
CA ALA A 459 17.74 -13.92 6.03
C ALA A 459 17.16 -13.53 7.40
N THR A 460 17.76 -12.50 8.03
CA THR A 460 17.26 -11.95 9.30
C THR A 460 15.86 -11.36 9.14
N SER A 461 15.63 -10.61 8.04
CA SER A 461 14.33 -10.02 7.74
C SER A 461 13.26 -11.10 7.50
N VAL A 462 13.63 -12.18 6.81
CA VAL A 462 12.73 -13.33 6.64
C VAL A 462 12.42 -13.98 7.99
N SER A 463 13.45 -14.18 8.82
CA SER A 463 13.26 -14.74 10.16
C SER A 463 12.38 -13.86 11.04
N VAL A 464 12.59 -12.51 10.99
CA VAL A 464 11.71 -11.57 11.69
C VAL A 464 10.27 -11.63 11.14
N SER A 465 10.12 -11.73 9.81
CA SER A 465 8.80 -11.87 9.20
C SER A 465 8.09 -13.15 9.63
N GLU A 466 8.84 -14.24 9.73
CA GLU A 466 8.34 -15.53 10.20
C GLU A 466 7.93 -15.46 11.67
N GLN A 467 8.75 -14.78 12.49
CA GLN A 467 8.46 -14.54 13.91
C GLN A 467 7.23 -13.64 14.11
N VAL A 468 7.07 -12.61 13.26
CA VAL A 468 5.86 -11.77 13.25
C VAL A 468 4.64 -12.60 12.88
N LYS A 469 4.78 -13.50 11.91
CA LYS A 469 3.70 -14.41 11.51
C LYS A 469 3.35 -15.37 12.64
N GLU A 470 4.36 -15.96 13.27
CA GLU A 470 4.17 -16.83 14.43
C GLU A 470 3.50 -16.08 15.59
N ASN A 471 3.99 -14.85 15.88
CA ASN A 471 3.35 -13.99 16.87
C ASN A 471 1.89 -13.65 16.51
N THR A 472 1.62 -13.50 15.22
CA THR A 472 0.26 -13.24 14.74
C THR A 472 -0.62 -14.48 14.95
N ASP A 473 -0.07 -15.67 14.61
CA ASP A 473 -0.78 -16.93 14.84
C ASP A 473 -1.01 -17.19 16.33
N ASP A 474 -0.03 -16.84 17.17
CA ASP A 474 -0.18 -16.97 18.62
C ASP A 474 -1.14 -15.94 19.20
N ALA A 475 -1.16 -14.72 18.64
CA ALA A 475 -2.17 -13.73 18.98
C ALA A 475 -3.58 -14.21 18.58
N LEU A 476 -3.71 -14.81 17.40
CA LEU A 476 -4.98 -15.40 16.94
C LEU A 476 -5.42 -16.56 17.83
N LYS A 477 -4.48 -17.44 18.21
CA LYS A 477 -4.76 -18.52 19.18
C LYS A 477 -5.19 -17.97 20.53
N SER A 478 -4.47 -16.92 20.99
CA SER A 478 -4.82 -16.25 22.25
C SER A 478 -6.19 -15.57 22.18
N ALA A 479 -6.54 -15.00 21.01
CA ALA A 479 -7.87 -14.46 20.77
C ALA A 479 -8.94 -15.56 20.77
N ASP A 480 -8.63 -16.71 20.13
CA ASP A 480 -9.52 -17.87 20.14
C ASP A 480 -9.69 -18.45 21.55
N GLU A 481 -8.56 -18.59 22.27
CA GLU A 481 -8.62 -18.99 23.68
C GLU A 481 -9.40 -18.00 24.54
N THR A 482 -9.20 -16.69 24.29
CA THR A 482 -9.97 -15.64 24.98
C THR A 482 -11.46 -15.76 24.64
N ALA A 483 -11.78 -16.03 23.37
CA ALA A 483 -13.17 -16.28 22.96
C ALA A 483 -13.73 -17.55 23.63
N ARG A 484 -12.90 -18.61 23.76
CA ARG A 484 -13.28 -19.83 24.48
C ARG A 484 -13.49 -19.57 25.97
N VAL A 485 -12.58 -18.79 26.57
CA VAL A 485 -12.74 -18.39 27.99
C VAL A 485 -13.99 -17.53 28.15
N THR A 486 -14.23 -16.61 27.23
CA THR A 486 -15.44 -15.79 27.23
C THR A 486 -16.69 -16.65 27.12
N LYS A 487 -16.65 -17.64 26.22
CA LYS A 487 -17.74 -18.63 26.10
C LYS A 487 -17.91 -19.43 27.37
N MET A 488 -16.80 -19.86 27.98
CA MET A 488 -16.83 -20.62 29.23
C MET A 488 -17.33 -19.76 30.39
N MET A 489 -16.96 -18.46 30.39
CA MET A 489 -17.54 -17.47 31.33
C MET A 489 -19.05 -17.28 31.10
N GLN A 490 -19.43 -17.26 29.79
CA GLN A 490 -20.87 -17.19 29.45
C GLN A 490 -21.62 -18.44 29.90
N ASP A 491 -21.03 -19.61 29.65
CA ASP A 491 -21.60 -20.88 30.10
C ASP A 491 -21.65 -20.93 31.65
N SER A 492 -20.56 -20.46 32.31
CA SER A 492 -20.52 -20.33 33.77
C SER A 492 -21.56 -19.33 34.28
N ARG A 493 -21.75 -18.21 33.54
CA ARG A 493 -22.80 -17.25 33.85
C ARG A 493 -24.18 -17.87 33.71
N THR A 494 -24.36 -18.63 32.60
CA THR A 494 -25.63 -19.37 32.41
C THR A 494 -25.85 -20.38 33.52
N GLN A 495 -24.78 -21.07 33.97
CA GLN A 495 -24.86 -21.96 35.13
C GLN A 495 -25.17 -21.20 36.43
N MET A 496 -24.54 -20.01 36.60
CA MET A 496 -24.85 -19.14 37.74
C MET A 496 -26.26 -18.61 37.66
N ASP A 497 -26.73 -18.24 36.47
CA ASP A 497 -28.12 -17.80 36.27
C ASP A 497 -29.09 -18.96 36.58
N GLN A 498 -28.75 -20.19 36.09
CA GLN A 498 -29.52 -21.40 36.45
C GLN A 498 -29.50 -21.70 37.95
N MET A 499 -28.30 -21.47 38.56
CA MET A 499 -28.17 -21.64 40.01
C MET A 499 -28.96 -20.56 40.77
N THR A 500 -28.95 -19.33 40.22
CA THR A 500 -29.75 -18.24 40.78
C THR A 500 -31.25 -18.52 40.62
N GLU A 501 -31.62 -19.04 39.43
CA GLU A 501 -33.02 -19.47 39.20
C GLU A 501 -33.41 -20.63 40.10
N ALA A 502 -32.52 -21.61 40.27
CA ALA A 502 -32.74 -22.70 41.24
C ALA A 502 -32.83 -22.16 42.66
N MET A 503 -31.97 -21.18 43.02
CA MET A 503 -32.06 -20.50 44.33
C MET A 503 -33.34 -19.70 44.49
N ASN A 504 -33.74 -19.01 43.40
CA ASN A 504 -35.03 -18.31 43.42
C ASN A 504 -36.20 -19.30 43.58
N LYS A 505 -36.10 -20.44 42.88
CA LYS A 505 -37.10 -21.50 43.00
C LYS A 505 -37.10 -22.14 44.37
N ILE A 506 -35.91 -22.31 44.99
CA ILE A 506 -35.78 -22.73 46.39
C ILE A 506 -36.41 -21.66 47.30
N THR A 507 -36.14 -20.38 46.99
CA THR A 507 -36.74 -19.27 47.76
C THR A 507 -38.25 -19.23 47.59
N GLU A 508 -38.72 -19.43 46.36
CA GLU A 508 -40.15 -19.49 46.05
C GLU A 508 -40.79 -20.67 46.75
N THR A 509 -40.18 -21.87 46.63
CA THR A 509 -40.64 -23.06 47.33
C THR A 509 -40.57 -22.88 48.87
N SER A 510 -39.50 -22.21 49.34
CA SER A 510 -39.39 -21.86 50.77
C SER A 510 -40.49 -20.91 51.19
N ASN A 511 -40.81 -19.93 50.33
CA ASN A 511 -41.95 -19.04 50.61
C ASN A 511 -43.27 -19.75 50.50
N GLU A 512 -43.42 -20.73 49.60
CA GLU A 512 -44.60 -21.61 49.59
C GLU A 512 -44.66 -22.44 50.84
N VAL A 513 -43.52 -23.00 51.31
CA VAL A 513 -43.41 -23.71 52.57
C VAL A 513 -43.80 -22.77 53.74
N VAL A 514 -43.28 -21.53 53.72
CA VAL A 514 -43.68 -20.52 54.71
C VAL A 514 -45.18 -20.22 54.63
N SER A 515 -45.69 -20.16 53.38
CA SER A 515 -47.16 -19.98 53.20
C SER A 515 -47.94 -21.19 53.69
N ILE A 516 -47.41 -22.39 53.42
CA ILE A 516 -48.03 -23.63 53.97
C ILE A 516 -47.95 -23.66 55.51
N ILE A 517 -46.75 -23.29 56.04
CA ILE A 517 -46.59 -23.19 57.51
C ILE A 517 -47.58 -22.18 58.08
N LYS A 518 -47.69 -21.02 57.39
CA LYS A 518 -48.65 -20.02 57.80
C LYS A 518 -50.10 -20.54 57.72
N THR A 519 -50.37 -21.31 56.65
CA THR A 519 -51.71 -21.97 56.54
C THR A 519 -51.89 -23.04 57.60
N ILE A 520 -50.81 -23.76 57.95
CA ILE A 520 -50.80 -24.72 59.04
C ILE A 520 -50.97 -23.99 60.37
N GLU A 521 -50.29 -22.84 60.51
CA GLU A 521 -50.45 -21.98 61.69
C GLU A 521 -51.90 -21.46 61.81
N ASP A 522 -52.43 -20.97 60.68
CA ASP A 522 -53.86 -20.56 60.62
C ASP A 522 -54.79 -21.71 60.87
N ILE A 523 -54.47 -22.92 60.39
CA ILE A 523 -55.24 -24.12 60.69
C ILE A 523 -55.05 -24.53 62.15
N ALA A 524 -53.80 -24.39 62.65
CA ALA A 524 -53.52 -24.66 64.06
C ALA A 524 -54.26 -23.68 64.96
N ASP A 525 -54.28 -22.41 64.59
CA ASP A 525 -55.06 -21.38 65.29
C ASP A 525 -56.57 -21.63 65.20
N GLN A 526 -57.06 -22.04 64.03
CA GLN A 526 -58.42 -22.48 63.86
C GLN A 526 -58.70 -23.73 64.67
N THR A 527 -57.71 -24.66 64.68
CA THR A 527 -57.89 -25.90 65.51
C THR A 527 -57.80 -25.58 66.97
N ASN A 528 -56.93 -24.62 67.33
CA ASN A 528 -56.81 -24.15 68.69
C ASN A 528 -58.12 -23.39 69.15
N LEU A 529 -58.64 -22.58 68.20
CA LEU A 529 -59.96 -21.96 68.41
C LEU A 529 -61.09 -22.99 68.49
N LEU A 530 -61.00 -24.03 67.63
CA LEU A 530 -61.93 -25.15 67.70
C LEU A 530 -61.76 -25.98 69.01
N ALA A 531 -60.46 -26.18 69.37
CA ALA A 531 -60.12 -26.84 70.62
C ALA A 531 -60.54 -26.01 71.83
N LEU A 532 -60.34 -24.66 71.70
CA LEU A 532 -60.83 -23.74 72.74
C LEU A 532 -62.36 -23.75 72.82
N ASN A 533 -62.98 -23.74 71.62
CA ASN A 533 -64.47 -23.88 71.60
C ASN A 533 -64.92 -25.26 72.01
N ALA A 534 -64.15 -26.33 71.67
CA ALA A 534 -64.41 -27.68 72.19
C ALA A 534 -64.13 -27.79 73.72
N SER A 535 -63.04 -27.07 74.15
CA SER A 535 -62.73 -27.01 75.59
C SER A 535 -63.79 -26.26 76.37
N ILE A 536 -64.35 -25.23 75.73
CA ILE A 536 -65.52 -24.53 76.30
C ILE A 536 -66.76 -25.46 76.29
N ALA A 537 -66.90 -26.31 75.25
CA ALA A 537 -67.97 -27.29 75.15
C ALA A 537 -67.77 -28.53 76.08
N VAL A 538 -66.46 -28.89 76.32
CA VAL A 538 -66.09 -30.05 77.17
C VAL A 538 -65.88 -29.66 78.61
N SER A 539 -65.83 -28.39 78.95
CA SER A 539 -65.92 -27.96 80.36
C SER A 539 -67.25 -28.28 81.01
N TYR A 540 -68.17 -28.85 80.24
CA TYR A 540 -69.45 -29.23 80.74
C TYR A 540 -69.69 -30.76 80.87
N THR A 541 -68.66 -31.57 80.39
CA THR A 541 -68.75 -33.01 80.60
C THR A 541 -67.41 -33.66 80.88
N HIS A 542 -67.17 -33.98 82.14
CA HIS A 542 -66.37 -35.05 82.73
C HIS A 542 -64.90 -35.24 82.36
N LEU A 543 -64.11 -34.95 83.35
CA LEU A 543 -63.29 -35.97 84.07
C LEU A 543 -62.95 -37.26 83.31
N ARG A 544 -61.68 -37.48 83.28
CA ARG A 544 -60.90 -38.74 83.43
C ARG A 544 -59.91 -39.08 82.33
N ALA A 545 -58.81 -39.13 82.81
CA ALA A 545 -57.87 -40.24 82.81
C ALA A 545 -56.76 -40.29 81.74
N HIS A 546 -55.59 -40.10 82.27
CA HIS A 546 -54.39 -40.94 82.16
C HIS A 546 -53.66 -41.15 80.82
N GLU A 547 -52.48 -40.64 80.91
CA GLU A 547 -51.20 -41.38 80.81
C GLU A 547 -50.77 -41.97 79.44
N THR A 548 -49.63 -41.65 79.24
CA THR A 548 -48.44 -42.41 78.77
C THR A 548 -47.94 -42.18 77.33
N SER A 549 -46.83 -41.62 77.36
CA SER A 549 -45.49 -42.06 76.96
C SER A 549 -45.19 -42.05 75.46
N ALA A 550 -44.23 -41.23 75.12
CA ALA A 550 -42.83 -41.48 74.93
C ALA A 550 -42.40 -42.27 73.67
N HIS A 551 -41.41 -41.68 73.03
CA HIS A 551 -40.40 -42.28 72.15
C HIS A 551 -40.74 -42.62 70.69
N LEU A 552 -40.18 -41.90 69.84
CA LEU A 552 -38.96 -42.11 69.01
C LEU A 552 -38.91 -41.05 67.91
#